data_6b3918b156c43bf0af65579e23c8aeac
#
_entry.id   6b3918b156c43bf0af65579e23c8aeac
#
_cell.length_a   1.000
_cell.length_b   1.000
_cell.length_c   1.000
_cell.angle_alpha   90.00
_cell.angle_beta   90.00
_cell.angle_gamma   90.00
#
_symmetry.space_group_name_H-M   'P 1'
#
loop_
_entity.id
_entity.type
_entity.pdbx_description
1 polymer ?
#
loop_
_entity_poly.entity_id
_entity_poly.type
_entity_poly.pdbx_seq_one_letter_code
_entity_poly.pdbx_strand_id
1 'polypeptide(L)'
;MRLLSVLLFALLSFSTAHADAPRTFVEAKKIAWKLYADHPVDFYCGCTYKGNRVDLDSCGYTPRKQLKRAQRLEWEHIVPAWTIGHQRRCWQEGGRKNCTANDPVFSRAEADLHNLVPAVGEVNGDRSNYGFGMLSQKPSQYGACPFVVDFKQRTAMPPDYTRGAIARIYLYMSDRYRLRLSRQDQRLYDIWNRQYPVSDWERWRNRNIACVQGNANPYVGEVDLRSCTKTLASN
;
A
#
# COMPACT_ATOMS: atom_id res chain seq x y z
N MET A 1 -11.50 -65.60 26.20
CA MET A 1 -11.90 -64.64 25.16
C MET A 1 -11.60 -63.23 25.69
N ARG A 2 -10.56 -62.61 25.17
CA ARG A 2 -10.18 -61.22 25.53
C ARG A 2 -10.62 -60.30 24.36
N LEU A 3 -11.61 -59.42 24.64
CA LEU A 3 -12.04 -58.39 23.68
C LEU A 3 -11.00 -57.26 23.66
N LEU A 4 -10.36 -57.05 22.53
CA LEU A 4 -9.54 -55.88 22.24
C LEU A 4 -10.47 -54.76 21.77
N SER A 5 -10.63 -53.73 22.64
CA SER A 5 -11.28 -52.48 22.23
C SER A 5 -10.28 -51.62 21.46
N VAL A 6 -10.49 -51.43 20.16
CA VAL A 6 -9.73 -50.51 19.34
C VAL A 6 -10.35 -49.13 19.45
N LEU A 7 -9.64 -48.23 20.17
CA LEU A 7 -10.01 -46.81 20.20
C LEU A 7 -9.55 -46.14 18.88
N LEU A 8 -10.53 -45.76 18.07
CA LEU A 8 -10.30 -44.99 16.85
C LEU A 8 -10.12 -43.51 17.23
N PHE A 9 -8.90 -43.00 17.27
CA PHE A 9 -8.62 -41.57 17.39
C PHE A 9 -8.90 -40.89 16.06
N ALA A 10 -10.01 -40.17 15.95
CA ALA A 10 -10.30 -39.29 14.85
C ALA A 10 -9.39 -38.04 14.95
N LEU A 11 -8.38 -37.96 14.11
CA LEU A 11 -7.56 -36.77 13.92
C LEU A 11 -8.42 -35.70 13.21
N LEU A 12 -8.97 -34.79 14.01
CA LEU A 12 -9.58 -33.55 13.51
C LEU A 12 -8.47 -32.67 12.90
N SER A 13 -8.30 -32.76 11.59
CA SER A 13 -7.45 -31.83 10.84
C SER A 13 -8.11 -30.45 10.85
N PHE A 14 -7.66 -29.55 11.72
CA PHE A 14 -8.00 -28.15 11.64
C PHE A 14 -7.34 -27.57 10.39
N SER A 15 -8.07 -27.47 9.29
CA SER A 15 -7.67 -26.65 8.14
C SER A 15 -7.68 -25.19 8.60
N THR A 16 -6.53 -24.63 8.87
CA THR A 16 -6.36 -23.17 8.98
C THR A 16 -6.68 -22.59 7.61
N ALA A 17 -7.84 -21.92 7.50
CA ALA A 17 -8.14 -21.14 6.31
C ALA A 17 -7.07 -20.05 6.19
N HIS A 18 -6.07 -20.28 5.34
CA HIS A 18 -5.13 -19.24 4.95
C HIS A 18 -5.92 -18.22 4.14
N ALA A 19 -5.91 -16.97 4.57
CA ALA A 19 -6.37 -15.87 3.76
C ALA A 19 -5.50 -15.86 2.48
N ASP A 20 -6.15 -15.96 1.31
CA ASP A 20 -5.43 -15.96 0.04
C ASP A 20 -4.99 -14.52 -0.26
N ALA A 21 -3.69 -14.27 -0.13
CA ALA A 21 -3.08 -13.00 -0.53
C ALA A 21 -3.41 -12.71 -2.00
N PRO A 22 -3.72 -11.46 -2.36
CA PRO A 22 -4.03 -11.11 -3.75
C PRO A 22 -2.85 -11.43 -4.66
N ARG A 23 -3.14 -12.06 -5.79
CA ARG A 23 -2.12 -12.47 -6.78
C ARG A 23 -1.93 -11.43 -7.86
N THR A 24 -2.90 -10.56 -8.05
CA THR A 24 -2.91 -9.53 -9.08
C THR A 24 -3.35 -8.17 -8.50
N PHE A 25 -2.90 -7.10 -9.13
CA PHE A 25 -3.35 -5.74 -8.76
C PHE A 25 -4.87 -5.56 -8.90
N VAL A 26 -5.52 -6.28 -9.81
CA VAL A 26 -6.98 -6.24 -9.97
C VAL A 26 -7.68 -6.81 -8.73
N GLU A 27 -7.20 -7.95 -8.23
CA GLU A 27 -7.69 -8.56 -6.98
C GLU A 27 -7.39 -7.65 -5.77
N ALA A 28 -6.16 -7.15 -5.69
CA ALA A 28 -5.76 -6.25 -4.61
C ALA A 28 -6.65 -5.01 -4.51
N LYS A 29 -7.02 -4.40 -5.65
CA LYS A 29 -7.98 -3.27 -5.67
C LYS A 29 -9.36 -3.63 -5.14
N LYS A 30 -9.89 -4.81 -5.46
CA LYS A 30 -11.19 -5.26 -4.94
C LYS A 30 -11.16 -5.42 -3.42
N ILE A 31 -10.06 -5.97 -2.90
CA ILE A 31 -9.84 -6.11 -1.45
C ILE A 31 -9.65 -4.74 -0.80
N ALA A 32 -8.85 -3.87 -1.41
CA ALA A 32 -8.60 -2.54 -0.89
C ALA A 32 -9.88 -1.70 -0.76
N TRP A 33 -10.82 -1.79 -1.69
CA TRP A 33 -12.14 -1.14 -1.57
C TRP A 33 -12.90 -1.58 -0.32
N LYS A 34 -12.87 -2.88 0.02
CA LYS A 34 -13.49 -3.40 1.24
C LYS A 34 -12.71 -2.99 2.49
N LEU A 35 -11.39 -3.08 2.45
CA LEU A 35 -10.49 -2.77 3.57
C LEU A 35 -10.63 -1.33 4.04
N TYR A 36 -10.73 -0.38 3.12
CA TYR A 36 -10.82 1.04 3.42
C TYR A 36 -12.26 1.58 3.53
N ALA A 37 -13.28 0.71 3.47
CA ALA A 37 -14.70 1.15 3.51
C ALA A 37 -15.05 1.95 4.78
N ASP A 38 -14.48 1.57 5.93
CA ASP A 38 -14.69 2.24 7.21
C ASP A 38 -13.75 3.44 7.45
N HIS A 39 -12.79 3.66 6.54
CA HIS A 39 -11.85 4.77 6.57
C HIS A 39 -11.70 5.42 5.19
N PRO A 40 -12.79 6.00 4.65
CA PRO A 40 -12.81 6.53 3.29
C PRO A 40 -12.14 7.91 3.18
N VAL A 41 -10.85 7.96 3.50
CA VAL A 41 -10.02 9.17 3.47
C VAL A 41 -8.76 8.89 2.64
N ASP A 42 -8.45 9.78 1.71
CA ASP A 42 -7.23 9.65 0.91
C ASP A 42 -5.97 9.91 1.74
N PHE A 43 -4.89 9.25 1.33
CA PHE A 43 -3.67 9.17 2.12
C PHE A 43 -2.87 10.48 2.18
N TYR A 44 -2.83 11.23 1.09
CA TYR A 44 -1.96 12.41 0.99
C TYR A 44 -2.62 13.71 1.41
N CYS A 45 -3.89 13.89 1.05
CA CYS A 45 -4.56 15.18 1.22
C CYS A 45 -5.60 15.17 2.35
N GLY A 46 -6.01 13.98 2.81
CA GLY A 46 -7.04 13.84 3.82
C GLY A 46 -8.46 14.09 3.29
N CYS A 47 -8.66 14.08 1.97
CA CYS A 47 -9.99 14.22 1.38
C CYS A 47 -10.83 12.97 1.62
N THR A 48 -12.11 13.14 1.97
CA THR A 48 -13.05 12.03 2.01
C THR A 48 -13.45 11.58 0.61
N TYR A 49 -13.91 10.34 0.49
CA TYR A 49 -14.40 9.84 -0.79
C TYR A 49 -15.57 8.87 -0.62
N LYS A 50 -16.41 8.77 -1.66
CA LYS A 50 -17.49 7.77 -1.73
C LYS A 50 -17.39 7.01 -3.05
N GLY A 51 -17.22 5.69 -2.97
CA GLY A 51 -16.89 4.91 -4.15
C GLY A 51 -15.64 5.48 -4.84
N ASN A 52 -15.69 5.68 -6.15
CA ASN A 52 -14.55 6.22 -6.91
C ASN A 52 -14.52 7.77 -6.98
N ARG A 53 -15.32 8.46 -6.19
CA ARG A 53 -15.42 9.93 -6.22
C ARG A 53 -14.84 10.55 -4.95
N VAL A 54 -13.84 11.42 -5.14
CA VAL A 54 -13.24 12.22 -4.07
C VAL A 54 -14.07 13.48 -3.86
N ASP A 55 -14.33 13.80 -2.60
CA ASP A 55 -14.90 15.09 -2.18
C ASP A 55 -13.75 16.08 -1.94
N LEU A 56 -13.46 16.89 -2.94
CA LEU A 56 -12.35 17.83 -2.93
C LEU A 56 -12.53 18.96 -1.90
N ASP A 57 -13.80 19.33 -1.63
CA ASP A 57 -14.14 20.41 -0.69
C ASP A 57 -13.88 19.96 0.76
N SER A 58 -14.01 18.65 1.04
CA SER A 58 -13.80 18.09 2.38
C SER A 58 -12.40 18.32 2.95
N CYS A 59 -11.42 18.58 2.10
CA CYS A 59 -10.02 18.80 2.47
C CYS A 59 -9.43 20.11 1.90
N GLY A 60 -10.26 20.98 1.30
CA GLY A 60 -9.81 22.21 0.69
C GLY A 60 -8.87 22.03 -0.51
N TYR A 61 -9.03 20.89 -1.22
CA TYR A 61 -8.22 20.59 -2.39
C TYR A 61 -8.58 21.46 -3.58
N THR A 62 -7.59 22.09 -4.18
CA THR A 62 -7.76 22.84 -5.45
C THR A 62 -6.99 22.12 -6.55
N PRO A 63 -7.67 21.66 -7.63
CA PRO A 63 -6.98 20.99 -8.74
C PRO A 63 -5.93 21.89 -9.40
N ARG A 64 -4.74 21.36 -9.61
CA ARG A 64 -3.65 22.07 -10.28
C ARG A 64 -3.91 22.22 -11.79
N LYS A 65 -4.31 21.13 -12.47
CA LYS A 65 -4.54 21.08 -13.91
C LYS A 65 -5.61 20.08 -14.36
N GLN A 66 -5.88 19.03 -13.60
CA GLN A 66 -6.65 17.88 -14.06
C GLN A 66 -7.89 17.64 -13.16
N LEU A 67 -8.86 18.56 -13.17
CA LEU A 67 -10.08 18.47 -12.35
C LEU A 67 -10.75 17.08 -12.43
N LYS A 68 -10.97 16.55 -13.63
CA LYS A 68 -11.60 15.23 -13.82
C LYS A 68 -10.81 14.10 -13.14
N ARG A 69 -9.47 14.21 -13.10
CA ARG A 69 -8.63 13.22 -12.45
C ARG A 69 -8.57 13.45 -10.95
N ALA A 70 -8.56 14.71 -10.48
CA ALA A 70 -8.64 15.05 -9.07
C ALA A 70 -9.92 14.50 -8.41
N GLN A 71 -11.05 14.56 -9.10
CA GLN A 71 -12.32 14.02 -8.61
C GLN A 71 -12.38 12.48 -8.53
N ARG A 72 -11.35 11.77 -9.04
CA ARG A 72 -11.30 10.32 -9.06
C ARG A 72 -10.34 9.78 -8.02
N LEU A 73 -10.77 8.80 -7.24
CA LEU A 73 -9.87 8.03 -6.39
C LEU A 73 -9.03 7.08 -7.24
N GLU A 74 -7.75 7.03 -6.96
CA GLU A 74 -6.82 6.06 -7.54
C GLU A 74 -6.11 5.29 -6.42
N TRP A 75 -5.82 4.00 -6.66
CA TRP A 75 -5.00 3.20 -5.77
C TRP A 75 -3.53 3.47 -6.08
N GLU A 76 -2.90 4.18 -5.17
CA GLU A 76 -1.51 4.58 -5.25
C GLU A 76 -0.60 3.44 -4.80
N HIS A 77 0.45 3.19 -5.58
CA HIS A 77 1.58 2.38 -5.17
C HIS A 77 2.64 3.28 -4.53
N ILE A 78 2.82 3.22 -3.21
CA ILE A 78 3.84 4.00 -2.50
C ILE A 78 5.23 3.71 -3.08
N VAL A 79 5.58 2.43 -3.24
CA VAL A 79 6.72 2.01 -4.07
C VAL A 79 6.20 1.76 -5.48
N PRO A 80 6.55 2.61 -6.47
CA PRO A 80 5.98 2.54 -7.80
C PRO A 80 6.19 1.18 -8.49
N ALA A 81 5.23 0.77 -9.29
CA ALA A 81 5.37 -0.43 -10.13
C ALA A 81 6.64 -0.38 -11.00
N TRP A 82 7.03 0.82 -11.45
CA TRP A 82 8.29 1.04 -12.16
C TRP A 82 9.50 0.64 -11.30
N THR A 83 9.54 1.07 -10.03
CA THR A 83 10.63 0.73 -9.09
C THR A 83 10.71 -0.78 -8.87
N ILE A 84 9.56 -1.46 -8.78
CA ILE A 84 9.50 -2.92 -8.62
C ILE A 84 9.97 -3.66 -9.86
N GLY A 85 9.67 -3.13 -11.05
CA GLY A 85 9.74 -3.88 -12.30
C GLY A 85 10.82 -3.49 -13.30
N HIS A 86 11.26 -2.21 -13.36
CA HIS A 86 12.03 -1.69 -14.50
C HIS A 86 13.35 -2.42 -14.77
N GLN A 87 13.96 -3.03 -13.76
CA GLN A 87 15.19 -3.83 -13.91
C GLN A 87 14.92 -5.31 -14.21
N ARG A 88 13.67 -5.75 -14.21
CA ARG A 88 13.30 -7.14 -14.48
C ARG A 88 13.24 -7.39 -15.99
N ARG A 89 13.58 -8.61 -16.39
CA ARG A 89 13.53 -9.01 -17.80
C ARG A 89 12.16 -8.79 -18.42
N CYS A 90 11.09 -9.16 -17.71
CA CYS A 90 9.72 -8.98 -18.18
C CYS A 90 9.39 -7.51 -18.52
N TRP A 91 9.98 -6.55 -17.77
CA TRP A 91 9.77 -5.12 -18.04
C TRP A 91 10.52 -4.66 -19.29
N GLN A 92 11.73 -5.14 -19.48
CA GLN A 92 12.54 -4.84 -20.67
C GLN A 92 11.88 -5.37 -21.95
N GLU A 93 11.19 -6.52 -21.86
CA GLU A 93 10.54 -7.19 -23.00
C GLU A 93 9.13 -6.66 -23.34
N GLY A 94 8.44 -5.97 -22.42
CA GLY A 94 7.06 -5.50 -22.69
C GLY A 94 6.42 -4.68 -21.55
N GLY A 95 7.24 -4.09 -20.68
CA GLY A 95 6.81 -3.18 -19.64
C GLY A 95 5.93 -3.80 -18.57
N ARG A 96 5.18 -2.94 -17.85
CA ARG A 96 4.33 -3.33 -16.74
C ARG A 96 3.36 -4.46 -17.10
N LYS A 97 2.70 -4.34 -18.25
CA LYS A 97 1.69 -5.32 -18.69
C LYS A 97 2.30 -6.71 -18.85
N ASN A 98 3.49 -6.80 -19.45
CA ASN A 98 4.19 -8.07 -19.61
C ASN A 98 4.63 -8.65 -18.26
N CYS A 99 5.13 -7.81 -17.34
CA CYS A 99 5.49 -8.28 -15.99
C CYS A 99 4.28 -8.81 -15.22
N THR A 100 3.15 -8.10 -15.24
CA THR A 100 1.92 -8.55 -14.56
C THR A 100 1.45 -9.92 -15.07
N ALA A 101 1.60 -10.18 -16.39
CA ALA A 101 1.17 -11.42 -17.00
C ALA A 101 2.16 -12.59 -16.79
N ASN A 102 3.47 -12.31 -16.82
CA ASN A 102 4.50 -13.34 -17.00
C ASN A 102 5.53 -13.43 -15.86
N ASP A 103 5.47 -12.53 -14.86
CA ASP A 103 6.38 -12.56 -13.72
C ASP A 103 5.61 -12.62 -12.40
N PRO A 104 5.49 -13.82 -11.80
CA PRO A 104 4.72 -14.00 -10.56
C PRO A 104 5.29 -13.21 -9.36
N VAL A 105 6.59 -12.91 -9.36
CA VAL A 105 7.19 -12.11 -8.28
C VAL A 105 6.78 -10.66 -8.41
N PHE A 106 6.84 -10.11 -9.63
CA PHE A 106 6.35 -8.76 -9.90
C PHE A 106 4.86 -8.64 -9.59
N SER A 107 4.05 -9.59 -10.08
CA SER A 107 2.60 -9.55 -9.90
C SER A 107 2.20 -9.55 -8.42
N ARG A 108 2.86 -10.38 -7.58
CA ARG A 108 2.65 -10.38 -6.12
C ARG A 108 3.10 -9.06 -5.46
N ALA A 109 4.25 -8.50 -5.87
CA ALA A 109 4.74 -7.24 -5.33
C ALA A 109 3.85 -6.05 -5.72
N GLU A 110 3.33 -6.06 -6.96
CA GLU A 110 2.36 -5.07 -7.45
C GLU A 110 1.01 -5.18 -6.73
N ALA A 111 0.64 -6.38 -6.31
CA ALA A 111 -0.62 -6.66 -5.61
C ALA A 111 -0.52 -6.51 -4.09
N ASP A 112 0.64 -6.25 -3.52
CA ASP A 112 0.82 -6.19 -2.08
C ASP A 112 0.03 -5.05 -1.45
N LEU A 113 -0.92 -5.39 -0.57
CA LEU A 113 -1.82 -4.43 0.08
C LEU A 113 -1.07 -3.45 0.98
N HIS A 114 0.08 -3.83 1.54
CA HIS A 114 0.92 -2.90 2.30
C HIS A 114 1.49 -1.77 1.44
N ASN A 115 1.56 -1.96 0.13
CA ASN A 115 2.04 -0.95 -0.82
C ASN A 115 0.91 -0.09 -1.41
N LEU A 116 -0.37 -0.39 -1.13
CA LEU A 116 -1.51 0.29 -1.75
C LEU A 116 -2.21 1.21 -0.75
N VAL A 117 -2.43 2.46 -1.15
CA VAL A 117 -3.22 3.45 -0.40
C VAL A 117 -4.19 4.18 -1.32
N PRO A 118 -5.34 4.66 -0.81
CA PRO A 118 -6.24 5.52 -1.58
C PRO A 118 -5.62 6.90 -1.76
N ALA A 119 -5.65 7.47 -2.97
CA ALA A 119 -5.12 8.80 -3.24
C ALA A 119 -5.99 9.59 -4.22
N VAL A 120 -5.97 10.92 -4.10
CA VAL A 120 -6.50 11.82 -5.12
C VAL A 120 -5.81 11.54 -6.45
N GLY A 121 -6.58 11.27 -7.49
CA GLY A 121 -6.01 10.81 -8.77
C GLY A 121 -5.03 11.79 -9.42
N GLU A 122 -5.26 13.11 -9.27
CA GLU A 122 -4.31 14.10 -9.80
C GLU A 122 -2.96 14.03 -9.07
N VAL A 123 -2.96 13.94 -7.75
CA VAL A 123 -1.74 13.80 -6.94
C VAL A 123 -0.99 12.53 -7.29
N ASN A 124 -1.71 11.40 -7.39
CA ASN A 124 -1.12 10.14 -7.84
C ASN A 124 -0.48 10.27 -9.23
N GLY A 125 -1.17 10.91 -10.17
CA GLY A 125 -0.64 11.13 -11.53
C GLY A 125 0.57 12.05 -11.60
N ASP A 126 0.55 13.13 -10.84
CA ASP A 126 1.65 14.09 -10.79
C ASP A 126 2.88 13.52 -10.07
N ARG A 127 2.65 12.72 -9.01
CA ARG A 127 3.72 11.98 -8.33
C ARG A 127 4.36 10.96 -9.27
N SER A 128 3.61 10.29 -10.14
CA SER A 128 4.15 9.35 -11.12
C SER A 128 5.05 8.28 -10.46
N ASN A 129 6.27 8.06 -10.99
CA ASN A 129 7.27 7.19 -10.39
C ASN A 129 8.40 7.97 -9.67
N TYR A 130 8.14 9.21 -9.28
CA TYR A 130 9.15 10.04 -8.61
C TYR A 130 9.44 9.52 -7.22
N GLY A 131 10.71 9.64 -6.80
CA GLY A 131 11.12 9.36 -5.43
C GLY A 131 10.53 10.35 -4.44
N PHE A 132 10.46 9.97 -3.18
CA PHE A 132 10.15 10.92 -2.12
C PHE A 132 11.41 11.62 -1.62
N GLY A 133 11.24 12.87 -1.17
CA GLY A 133 12.34 13.68 -0.65
C GLY A 133 11.84 14.93 0.06
N MET A 134 12.77 15.66 0.64
CA MET A 134 12.51 16.99 1.20
C MET A 134 12.78 18.05 0.13
N LEU A 135 11.85 18.98 -0.02
CA LEU A 135 11.95 20.12 -0.92
C LEU A 135 11.90 21.42 -0.12
N SER A 136 12.56 22.45 -0.60
CA SER A 136 12.50 23.80 -0.01
C SER A 136 11.22 24.56 -0.35
N GLN A 137 10.47 24.06 -1.34
CA GLN A 137 9.22 24.66 -1.80
C GLN A 137 8.12 24.53 -0.74
N LYS A 138 7.36 25.60 -0.54
CA LYS A 138 6.16 25.55 0.29
C LYS A 138 5.01 24.90 -0.47
N PRO A 139 4.15 24.12 0.21
CA PRO A 139 2.94 23.57 -0.42
C PRO A 139 2.02 24.68 -0.95
N SER A 140 1.68 24.61 -2.24
CA SER A 140 0.77 25.57 -2.89
C SER A 140 0.12 25.03 -4.17
N GLN A 141 0.46 23.78 -4.55
CA GLN A 141 0.06 23.23 -5.85
C GLN A 141 -1.38 22.69 -5.87
N TYR A 142 -1.89 22.26 -4.70
CA TYR A 142 -3.15 21.53 -4.59
C TYR A 142 -4.07 22.11 -3.50
N GLY A 143 -4.15 23.45 -3.42
CA GLY A 143 -4.94 24.12 -2.39
C GLY A 143 -4.39 23.85 -0.99
N ALA A 144 -5.25 23.37 -0.07
CA ALA A 144 -4.86 23.05 1.30
C ALA A 144 -4.10 21.72 1.44
N CYS A 145 -4.06 20.86 0.39
CA CYS A 145 -3.31 19.61 0.41
C CYS A 145 -1.79 19.90 0.43
N PRO A 146 -1.05 19.50 1.48
CA PRO A 146 0.35 19.88 1.65
C PRO A 146 1.33 18.96 0.90
N PHE A 147 0.90 18.41 -0.23
CA PHE A 147 1.75 17.61 -1.12
C PHE A 147 2.46 18.52 -2.13
N VAL A 148 3.74 18.26 -2.40
CA VAL A 148 4.53 19.05 -3.35
C VAL A 148 5.21 18.13 -4.36
N VAL A 149 5.17 18.50 -5.63
CA VAL A 149 5.91 17.82 -6.70
C VAL A 149 6.87 18.78 -7.38
N ASP A 150 8.16 18.47 -7.35
CA ASP A 150 9.14 19.10 -8.22
C ASP A 150 9.30 18.26 -9.49
N PHE A 151 8.65 18.69 -10.55
CA PHE A 151 8.67 17.99 -11.84
C PHE A 151 10.04 18.00 -12.53
N LYS A 152 10.87 19.03 -12.24
CA LYS A 152 12.21 19.14 -12.78
C LYS A 152 13.18 18.19 -12.08
N GLN A 153 13.14 18.15 -10.76
CA GLN A 153 13.96 17.24 -9.95
C GLN A 153 13.37 15.82 -9.88
N ARG A 154 12.14 15.61 -10.37
CA ARG A 154 11.42 14.34 -10.28
C ARG A 154 11.32 13.83 -8.84
N THR A 155 10.99 14.73 -7.92
CA THR A 155 10.92 14.46 -6.49
C THR A 155 9.57 14.91 -5.96
N ALA A 156 8.96 14.11 -5.09
CA ALA A 156 7.73 14.43 -4.39
C ALA A 156 8.01 14.61 -2.89
N MET A 157 7.51 15.69 -2.31
CA MET A 157 7.54 15.89 -0.86
C MET A 157 6.15 15.62 -0.30
N PRO A 158 5.98 14.52 0.43
CA PRO A 158 4.70 14.18 1.03
C PRO A 158 4.47 14.99 2.31
N PRO A 159 3.20 15.12 2.74
CA PRO A 159 2.86 15.66 4.05
C PRO A 159 3.63 14.96 5.16
N ASP A 160 3.99 15.68 6.21
CA ASP A 160 4.77 15.15 7.32
C ASP A 160 4.07 13.98 8.03
N TYR A 161 2.75 14.05 8.20
CA TYR A 161 1.95 12.98 8.83
C TYR A 161 1.94 11.65 8.03
N THR A 162 2.39 11.64 6.76
CA THR A 162 2.49 10.43 5.95
C THR A 162 3.91 9.86 5.85
N ARG A 163 4.95 10.65 6.22
CA ARG A 163 6.36 10.27 6.00
C ARG A 163 6.76 9.00 6.70
N GLY A 164 6.32 8.82 7.95
CA GLY A 164 6.59 7.58 8.71
C GLY A 164 6.00 6.35 8.02
N ALA A 165 4.73 6.44 7.61
CA ALA A 165 4.06 5.35 6.90
C ALA A 165 4.74 5.03 5.56
N ILE A 166 5.10 6.06 4.77
CA ILE A 166 5.85 5.90 3.53
C ILE A 166 7.18 5.18 3.78
N ALA A 167 7.94 5.60 4.79
CA ALA A 167 9.21 4.99 5.14
C ALA A 167 9.05 3.50 5.46
N ARG A 168 8.10 3.14 6.33
CA ARG A 168 7.82 1.76 6.73
C ARG A 168 7.33 0.89 5.56
N ILE A 169 6.61 1.48 4.61
CA ILE A 169 6.22 0.78 3.38
C ILE A 169 7.44 0.51 2.50
N TYR A 170 8.32 1.50 2.31
CA TYR A 170 9.54 1.30 1.51
C TYR A 170 10.48 0.26 2.12
N LEU A 171 10.72 0.32 3.43
CA LEU A 171 11.54 -0.65 4.15
C LEU A 171 10.95 -2.07 4.02
N TYR A 172 9.65 -2.21 4.25
CA TYR A 172 8.94 -3.49 4.09
C TYR A 172 9.05 -4.04 2.66
N MET A 173 8.78 -3.23 1.65
CA MET A 173 8.84 -3.67 0.26
C MET A 173 10.27 -4.02 -0.16
N SER A 174 11.25 -3.28 0.33
CA SER A 174 12.67 -3.58 0.13
C SER A 174 13.05 -4.95 0.66
N ASP A 175 12.73 -5.25 1.91
CA ASP A 175 13.04 -6.52 2.55
C ASP A 175 12.29 -7.69 1.91
N ARG A 176 10.98 -7.53 1.74
CA ARG A 176 10.12 -8.62 1.26
C ARG A 176 10.39 -9.01 -0.18
N TYR A 177 10.66 -8.02 -1.04
CA TYR A 177 10.86 -8.24 -2.49
C TYR A 177 12.29 -8.02 -2.94
N ARG A 178 13.22 -7.82 -1.99
CA ARG A 178 14.66 -7.58 -2.25
C ARG A 178 14.89 -6.41 -3.19
N LEU A 179 14.11 -5.33 -3.03
CA LEU A 179 14.28 -4.12 -3.80
C LEU A 179 15.48 -3.33 -3.26
N ARG A 180 16.37 -2.93 -4.16
CA ARG A 180 17.54 -2.14 -3.76
C ARG A 180 17.15 -0.68 -3.59
N LEU A 181 17.29 -0.16 -2.38
CA LEU A 181 17.24 1.27 -2.11
C LEU A 181 18.61 1.89 -2.37
N SER A 182 18.65 3.13 -2.89
CA SER A 182 19.89 3.89 -2.90
C SER A 182 20.33 4.19 -1.45
N ARG A 183 21.61 4.49 -1.24
CA ARG A 183 22.09 4.91 0.10
C ARG A 183 21.36 6.14 0.62
N GLN A 184 20.98 7.04 -0.27
CA GLN A 184 20.23 8.26 0.08
C GLN A 184 18.80 7.91 0.52
N ASP A 185 18.10 7.08 -0.25
CA ASP A 185 16.73 6.64 0.08
C ASP A 185 16.71 5.85 1.39
N GLN A 186 17.66 4.93 1.58
CA GLN A 186 17.76 4.17 2.83
C GLN A 186 17.90 5.11 4.04
N ARG A 187 18.81 6.09 3.96
CA ARG A 187 19.00 7.07 5.04
C ARG A 187 17.74 7.91 5.28
N LEU A 188 17.06 8.34 4.22
CA LEU A 188 15.83 9.13 4.31
C LEU A 188 14.75 8.33 5.03
N TYR A 189 14.50 7.09 4.60
CA TYR A 189 13.46 6.25 5.21
C TYR A 189 13.82 5.80 6.62
N ASP A 190 15.08 5.54 6.93
CA ASP A 190 15.54 5.27 8.30
C ASP A 190 15.29 6.49 9.22
N ILE A 191 15.55 7.71 8.75
CA ILE A 191 15.27 8.94 9.49
C ILE A 191 13.78 9.12 9.69
N TRP A 192 12.96 9.01 8.64
CA TRP A 192 11.52 9.18 8.74
C TRP A 192 10.87 8.12 9.62
N ASN A 193 11.33 6.87 9.54
CA ASN A 193 10.83 5.80 10.41
C ASN A 193 11.04 6.10 11.90
N ARG A 194 12.20 6.70 12.27
CA ARG A 194 12.49 7.10 13.65
C ARG A 194 11.78 8.38 14.07
N GLN A 195 11.69 9.35 13.16
CA GLN A 195 11.16 10.70 13.47
C GLN A 195 9.64 10.71 13.57
N TYR A 196 8.95 9.90 12.79
CA TYR A 196 7.49 9.86 12.73
C TYR A 196 6.98 8.53 13.32
N PRO A 197 6.47 8.54 14.57
CA PRO A 197 5.98 7.33 15.24
C PRO A 197 4.85 6.66 14.48
N VAL A 198 4.67 5.35 14.72
CA VAL A 198 3.56 4.59 14.16
C VAL A 198 2.23 5.15 14.67
N SER A 199 1.37 5.56 13.77
CA SER A 199 0.04 6.08 14.07
C SER A 199 -0.98 4.96 14.32
N ASP A 200 -2.15 5.32 14.90
CA ASP A 200 -3.26 4.37 15.10
C ASP A 200 -3.81 3.90 13.75
N TRP A 201 -3.85 4.77 12.74
CA TRP A 201 -4.22 4.40 11.38
C TRP A 201 -3.28 3.34 10.79
N GLU A 202 -1.96 3.46 11.00
CA GLU A 202 -1.02 2.44 10.53
C GLU A 202 -1.20 1.11 11.26
N ARG A 203 -1.44 1.11 12.57
CA ARG A 203 -1.72 -0.09 13.37
C ARG A 203 -3.00 -0.78 12.89
N TRP A 204 -4.07 -0.01 12.72
CA TRP A 204 -5.33 -0.48 12.17
C TRP A 204 -5.14 -1.10 10.78
N ARG A 205 -4.47 -0.38 9.89
CA ARG A 205 -4.19 -0.81 8.52
C ARG A 205 -3.34 -2.08 8.48
N ASN A 206 -2.25 -2.13 9.25
CA ASN A 206 -1.35 -3.27 9.34
C ASN A 206 -2.09 -4.53 9.78
N ARG A 207 -2.91 -4.43 10.82
CA ARG A 207 -3.73 -5.54 11.33
C ARG A 207 -4.71 -6.05 10.27
N ASN A 208 -5.47 -5.15 9.66
CA ASN A 208 -6.48 -5.57 8.68
C ASN A 208 -5.85 -6.18 7.42
N ILE A 209 -4.74 -5.62 6.93
CA ILE A 209 -3.99 -6.20 5.82
C ILE A 209 -3.42 -7.57 6.21
N ALA A 210 -2.83 -7.70 7.39
CA ALA A 210 -2.26 -8.96 7.85
C ALA A 210 -3.32 -10.06 7.92
N CYS A 211 -4.53 -9.74 8.36
CA CYS A 211 -5.65 -10.70 8.41
C CYS A 211 -6.13 -11.14 7.02
N VAL A 212 -5.99 -10.29 6.01
CA VAL A 212 -6.40 -10.60 4.62
C VAL A 212 -5.27 -11.20 3.80
N GLN A 213 -4.04 -10.69 3.97
CA GLN A 213 -2.89 -11.08 3.14
C GLN A 213 -2.01 -12.16 3.79
N GLY A 214 -2.20 -12.42 5.09
CA GLY A 214 -1.45 -13.44 5.83
C GLY A 214 -0.08 -13.00 6.34
N ASN A 215 0.25 -11.70 6.24
CA ASN A 215 1.49 -11.17 6.80
C ASN A 215 1.35 -9.70 7.21
N ALA A 216 2.00 -9.34 8.32
CA ALA A 216 2.12 -7.96 8.79
C ALA A 216 3.32 -7.23 8.15
N ASN A 217 3.32 -5.91 8.21
CA ASN A 217 4.50 -5.10 8.01
C ASN A 217 5.25 -4.99 9.36
N PRO A 218 6.43 -5.63 9.53
CA PRO A 218 7.16 -5.68 10.79
C PRO A 218 7.65 -4.30 11.26
N TYR A 219 7.81 -3.34 10.35
CA TYR A 219 8.18 -1.96 10.68
C TYR A 219 7.04 -1.18 11.37
N VAL A 220 5.78 -1.65 11.24
CA VAL A 220 4.63 -1.11 11.98
C VAL A 220 4.43 -1.88 13.29
N GLY A 221 4.64 -3.19 13.27
CA GLY A 221 4.56 -4.07 14.42
C GLY A 221 4.00 -5.45 14.10
N GLU A 222 4.16 -6.35 15.04
CA GLU A 222 3.65 -7.71 14.99
C GLU A 222 2.12 -7.76 15.03
N VAL A 223 1.53 -8.75 14.37
CA VAL A 223 0.10 -9.04 14.38
C VAL A 223 -0.10 -10.53 14.65
N ASP A 224 -0.85 -10.86 15.70
CA ASP A 224 -1.27 -12.24 15.92
C ASP A 224 -2.37 -12.62 14.92
N LEU A 225 -2.00 -13.37 13.90
CA LEU A 225 -2.92 -13.80 12.85
C LEU A 225 -4.05 -14.72 13.37
N ARG A 226 -3.87 -15.34 14.56
CA ARG A 226 -4.94 -16.14 15.19
C ARG A 226 -6.08 -15.28 15.70
N SER A 227 -5.81 -13.99 15.95
CA SER A 227 -6.83 -13.01 16.36
C SER A 227 -7.67 -12.47 15.21
N CYS A 228 -7.38 -12.89 13.96
CA CYS A 228 -8.12 -12.46 12.79
C CYS A 228 -9.49 -13.14 12.73
N THR A 229 -10.55 -12.39 12.96
CA THR A 229 -11.91 -12.85 12.72
C THR A 229 -12.20 -12.90 11.22
N LYS A 230 -12.95 -13.89 10.75
CA LYS A 230 -13.24 -14.17 9.32
C LYS A 230 -14.01 -13.04 8.58
N THR A 231 -14.12 -11.85 9.13
CA THR A 231 -15.08 -10.82 8.70
C THR A 231 -14.77 -10.15 7.36
N LEU A 232 -13.56 -10.25 6.81
CA LEU A 232 -13.19 -9.60 5.54
C LEU A 232 -13.09 -10.57 4.34
N ALA A 233 -13.17 -11.87 4.57
CA ALA A 233 -13.00 -12.87 3.51
C ALA A 233 -14.32 -13.42 2.92
N SER A 234 -15.46 -13.08 3.53
CA SER A 234 -16.78 -13.58 3.12
C SER A 234 -17.74 -12.41 2.91
N ASN A 235 -17.74 -11.84 1.71
CA ASN A 235 -18.88 -11.23 1.01
C ASN A 235 -18.50 -10.89 -0.42
#